data_2985f151eab61f47e31888ec6706779e
#
_entry.id   2985f151eab61f47e31888ec6706779e
#
_cell.length_a   1.000
_cell.length_b   1.000
_cell.length_c   1.000
_cell.angle_alpha   90.00
_cell.angle_beta   90.00
_cell.angle_gamma   90.00
#
_symmetry.space_group_name_H-M   'P 1'
#
loop_
_entity.id
_entity.type
_entity.pdbx_description
1 polymer ?
#
loop_
_entity_poly.entity_id
_entity_poly.type
_entity_poly.pdbx_seq_one_letter_code
_entity_poly.pdbx_strand_id
1 'polypeptide(L)'
;MPFQQHEQTGLVWFTADVLNDVPHGFSTRKGGVSPAPWDSLNLRPGQGDGPEKLLENYRRFFAVLGLDETRAVLSQQTHTANIRTVTAEDAGKGLLRPRDYTDVDALITNVPGLPLTVFSADCGTVLLYDPVHQAIGAVHAGWRGCAAGIVEKTVAAMGAAYGSRPADLLAALGPCIGPCCFETDGDVPEAMRAALGAITNAYITVKGPKFHVDLAGLNRQWLLRAGLLPERIEVSGICTACRPDLFWSHRKMGDQRGVQVAVISLKEGL
;
A
#
# COMPACT_ATOMS: atom_id res chain seq x y z
N MET A 1 9.26 -10.08 15.13
CA MET A 1 9.18 -9.13 13.99
C MET A 1 7.73 -8.68 13.91
N PRO A 2 7.43 -7.42 13.76
CA PRO A 2 6.05 -6.91 13.84
C PRO A 2 5.15 -7.29 12.65
N PHE A 3 5.72 -7.81 11.54
CA PHE A 3 4.95 -8.34 10.41
C PHE A 3 4.96 -9.87 10.46
N GLN A 4 3.79 -10.49 10.30
CA GLN A 4 3.60 -11.92 10.26
C GLN A 4 3.37 -12.40 8.83
N GLN A 5 4.11 -13.43 8.42
CA GLN A 5 3.88 -14.14 7.17
C GLN A 5 2.87 -15.27 7.41
N HIS A 6 1.89 -15.35 6.55
CA HIS A 6 0.88 -16.40 6.53
C HIS A 6 0.97 -17.21 5.24
N GLU A 7 0.56 -18.48 5.32
CA GLU A 7 0.42 -19.33 4.14
C GLU A 7 -0.80 -20.25 4.30
N GLN A 8 -1.63 -20.29 3.26
CA GLN A 8 -2.78 -21.19 3.20
C GLN A 8 -3.01 -21.59 1.73
N THR A 9 -3.05 -22.88 1.44
CA THR A 9 -3.29 -23.44 0.10
C THR A 9 -2.40 -22.86 -1.01
N GLY A 10 -1.12 -22.56 -0.65
CA GLY A 10 -0.14 -21.97 -1.56
C GLY A 10 -0.25 -20.43 -1.72
N LEU A 11 -1.28 -19.80 -1.16
CA LEU A 11 -1.38 -18.35 -1.08
C LEU A 11 -0.54 -17.86 0.09
N VAL A 12 0.34 -16.90 -0.15
CA VAL A 12 1.22 -16.29 0.86
C VAL A 12 0.91 -14.81 0.99
N TRP A 13 0.73 -14.33 2.22
CA TRP A 13 0.50 -12.90 2.49
C TRP A 13 1.12 -12.47 3.82
N PHE A 14 1.11 -11.17 4.08
CA PHE A 14 1.62 -10.59 5.32
C PHE A 14 0.54 -9.76 6.01
N THR A 15 0.57 -9.73 7.34
CA THR A 15 -0.19 -8.80 8.19
C THR A 15 0.75 -8.06 9.13
N ALA A 16 0.30 -6.94 9.68
CA ALA A 16 1.02 -6.14 10.67
C ALA A 16 0.34 -6.24 12.03
N ASP A 17 1.10 -6.53 13.09
CA ASP A 17 0.54 -6.71 14.45
C ASP A 17 -0.18 -5.47 14.95
N VAL A 18 0.29 -4.28 14.59
CA VAL A 18 -0.31 -3.00 14.97
C VAL A 18 -1.76 -2.83 14.45
N LEU A 19 -2.14 -3.57 13.40
CA LEU A 19 -3.47 -3.51 12.77
C LEU A 19 -4.35 -4.74 13.06
N ASN A 20 -4.03 -5.57 14.06
CA ASN A 20 -4.73 -6.84 14.33
C ASN A 20 -6.24 -6.68 14.61
N ASP A 21 -6.69 -5.48 14.99
CA ASP A 21 -8.10 -5.21 15.28
C ASP A 21 -8.99 -5.08 14.02
N VAL A 22 -8.38 -4.91 12.85
CA VAL A 22 -9.09 -4.75 11.57
C VAL A 22 -8.58 -5.73 10.52
N PRO A 23 -9.45 -6.27 9.64
CA PRO A 23 -9.04 -7.06 8.50
C PRO A 23 -8.11 -6.25 7.59
N HIS A 24 -6.91 -6.76 7.36
CA HIS A 24 -5.93 -6.13 6.49
C HIS A 24 -4.94 -7.17 5.95
N GLY A 25 -4.25 -6.82 4.88
CA GLY A 25 -3.20 -7.70 4.36
C GLY A 25 -2.40 -7.07 3.22
N PHE A 26 -1.18 -7.57 3.07
CA PHE A 26 -0.27 -7.28 1.99
C PHE A 26 -0.08 -8.58 1.20
N SER A 27 -0.57 -8.64 -0.02
CA SER A 27 -0.46 -9.85 -0.85
C SER A 27 0.97 -10.05 -1.35
N THR A 28 1.25 -11.28 -1.77
CA THR A 28 2.45 -11.62 -2.54
C THR A 28 2.07 -11.98 -3.98
N ARG A 29 2.99 -12.54 -4.77
CA ARG A 29 2.72 -13.10 -6.10
C ARG A 29 2.28 -14.57 -6.07
N LYS A 30 2.14 -15.19 -4.90
CA LYS A 30 1.91 -16.63 -4.72
C LYS A 30 0.44 -16.98 -4.51
N GLY A 31 0.01 -18.13 -5.04
CA GLY A 31 -1.30 -18.73 -4.76
C GLY A 31 -2.45 -18.29 -5.65
N GLY A 32 -2.17 -17.61 -6.75
CA GLY A 32 -3.17 -17.23 -7.75
C GLY A 32 -3.34 -18.21 -8.90
N VAL A 33 -4.10 -17.78 -9.90
CA VAL A 33 -4.44 -18.55 -11.12
C VAL A 33 -3.97 -17.89 -12.41
N SER A 34 -3.29 -16.76 -12.35
CA SER A 34 -2.75 -16.10 -13.53
C SER A 34 -1.65 -16.94 -14.16
N PRO A 35 -1.61 -17.06 -15.51
CA PRO A 35 -0.52 -17.73 -16.21
C PRO A 35 0.72 -16.87 -16.31
N ALA A 36 1.83 -17.46 -16.72
CA ALA A 36 3.02 -16.69 -17.09
C ALA A 36 2.69 -15.63 -18.17
N PRO A 37 3.31 -14.44 -18.11
CA PRO A 37 4.37 -14.03 -17.19
C PRO A 37 3.88 -13.52 -15.82
N TRP A 38 2.57 -13.57 -15.55
CA TRP A 38 1.94 -13.04 -14.32
C TRP A 38 1.67 -14.13 -13.26
N ASP A 39 2.42 -15.21 -13.29
CA ASP A 39 2.27 -16.35 -12.37
C ASP A 39 2.71 -15.99 -10.95
N SER A 40 1.79 -16.15 -10.00
CA SER A 40 0.41 -16.66 -10.17
C SER A 40 -0.65 -15.68 -9.62
N LEU A 41 -0.38 -14.91 -8.57
CA LEU A 41 -1.33 -13.98 -7.96
C LEU A 41 -1.08 -12.55 -8.50
N ASN A 42 -1.61 -12.29 -9.71
CA ASN A 42 -1.66 -10.93 -10.22
C ASN A 42 -3.00 -10.31 -9.85
N LEU A 43 -2.96 -9.10 -9.27
CA LEU A 43 -4.16 -8.38 -8.79
C LEU A 43 -4.37 -7.06 -9.56
N ARG A 44 -3.74 -6.89 -10.73
CA ARG A 44 -3.88 -5.68 -11.55
C ARG A 44 -4.99 -5.82 -12.58
N PRO A 45 -6.05 -4.99 -12.53
CA PRO A 45 -7.04 -4.92 -13.60
C PRO A 45 -6.42 -4.50 -14.94
N GLY A 46 -6.91 -5.11 -16.03
CA GLY A 46 -6.49 -4.76 -17.39
C GLY A 46 -5.12 -5.29 -17.83
N GLN A 47 -4.54 -6.21 -17.08
CA GLN A 47 -3.34 -6.92 -17.49
C GLN A 47 -3.73 -8.27 -18.10
N GLY A 48 -3.41 -8.58 -19.28
CA GLY A 48 -3.73 -9.69 -20.18
C GLY A 48 -4.08 -11.10 -19.67
N ASP A 49 -4.19 -11.33 -18.37
CA ASP A 49 -4.61 -12.59 -17.75
C ASP A 49 -6.14 -12.80 -17.68
N GLY A 50 -6.90 -11.80 -18.14
CA GLY A 50 -8.35 -11.87 -18.27
C GLY A 50 -9.12 -11.58 -16.96
N PRO A 51 -10.39 -11.10 -17.09
CA PRO A 51 -11.18 -10.66 -15.94
C PRO A 51 -11.56 -11.81 -15.00
N GLU A 52 -11.79 -13.00 -15.52
CA GLU A 52 -12.17 -14.17 -14.70
C GLU A 52 -11.05 -14.59 -13.75
N LYS A 53 -9.81 -14.63 -14.24
CA LYS A 53 -8.64 -14.96 -13.41
C LYS A 53 -8.33 -13.88 -12.40
N LEU A 54 -8.47 -12.62 -12.82
CA LEU A 54 -8.34 -11.49 -11.90
C LEU A 54 -9.35 -11.60 -10.74
N LEU A 55 -10.63 -11.84 -11.04
CA LEU A 55 -11.67 -11.98 -10.02
C LEU A 55 -11.40 -13.18 -9.11
N GLU A 56 -10.98 -14.31 -9.65
CA GLU A 56 -10.59 -15.49 -8.84
C GLU A 56 -9.40 -15.18 -7.92
N ASN A 57 -8.40 -14.40 -8.39
CA ASN A 57 -7.28 -13.97 -7.55
C ASN A 57 -7.74 -13.06 -6.39
N TYR A 58 -8.64 -12.11 -6.65
CA TYR A 58 -9.24 -11.28 -5.61
C TYR A 58 -10.03 -12.14 -4.62
N ARG A 59 -10.89 -13.03 -5.09
CA ARG A 59 -11.67 -13.94 -4.26
C ARG A 59 -10.78 -14.75 -3.32
N ARG A 60 -9.69 -15.34 -3.82
CA ARG A 60 -8.73 -16.11 -3.00
C ARG A 60 -8.08 -15.26 -1.92
N PHE A 61 -7.55 -14.11 -2.30
CA PHE A 61 -6.84 -13.26 -1.35
C PHE A 61 -7.78 -12.62 -0.32
N PHE A 62 -8.96 -12.18 -0.74
CA PHE A 62 -9.93 -11.58 0.18
C PHE A 62 -10.54 -12.61 1.12
N ALA A 63 -10.78 -13.84 0.67
CA ALA A 63 -11.31 -14.92 1.50
C ALA A 63 -10.43 -15.25 2.71
N VAL A 64 -9.10 -15.26 2.56
CA VAL A 64 -8.18 -15.51 3.70
C VAL A 64 -8.12 -14.36 4.70
N LEU A 65 -8.59 -13.18 4.32
CA LEU A 65 -8.73 -12.01 5.19
C LEU A 65 -10.15 -11.85 5.76
N GLY A 66 -11.10 -12.70 5.36
CA GLY A 66 -12.50 -12.57 5.74
C GLY A 66 -13.19 -11.34 5.12
N LEU A 67 -12.77 -10.93 3.93
CA LEU A 67 -13.27 -9.77 3.19
C LEU A 67 -14.13 -10.20 2.00
N ASP A 68 -15.11 -9.35 1.66
CA ASP A 68 -15.93 -9.47 0.44
C ASP A 68 -15.26 -8.70 -0.70
N GLU A 69 -14.70 -9.42 -1.68
CA GLU A 69 -14.05 -8.83 -2.85
C GLU A 69 -15.01 -8.04 -3.72
N THR A 70 -16.30 -8.36 -3.68
CA THR A 70 -17.31 -7.64 -4.49
C THR A 70 -17.53 -6.21 -4.04
N ARG A 71 -17.13 -5.89 -2.82
CA ARG A 71 -17.20 -4.54 -2.23
C ARG A 71 -15.88 -3.78 -2.34
N ALA A 72 -14.81 -4.39 -2.86
CA ALA A 72 -13.51 -3.76 -2.96
C ALA A 72 -13.55 -2.44 -3.73
N VAL A 73 -12.90 -1.40 -3.19
CA VAL A 73 -12.69 -0.12 -3.86
C VAL A 73 -11.22 0.00 -4.22
N LEU A 74 -10.95 0.05 -5.52
CA LEU A 74 -9.58 0.09 -6.04
C LEU A 74 -9.14 1.50 -6.39
N SER A 75 -7.99 1.93 -5.93
CA SER A 75 -7.37 3.20 -6.34
C SER A 75 -7.08 3.25 -7.85
N GLN A 76 -6.91 4.44 -8.40
CA GLN A 76 -6.36 4.64 -9.76
C GLN A 76 -5.11 5.51 -9.67
N GLN A 77 -4.01 4.86 -9.36
CA GLN A 77 -2.74 5.45 -9.01
C GLN A 77 -1.98 5.97 -10.22
N THR A 78 -1.49 7.19 -10.13
CA THR A 78 -0.65 7.84 -11.14
C THR A 78 0.56 8.55 -10.51
N HIS A 79 0.90 8.16 -9.27
CA HIS A 79 2.01 8.69 -8.48
C HIS A 79 1.81 10.16 -8.08
N THR A 80 0.59 10.54 -7.77
CA THR A 80 0.19 11.85 -7.25
C THR A 80 0.13 11.86 -5.71
N ALA A 81 -0.42 12.93 -5.15
CA ALA A 81 -0.78 13.01 -3.73
C ALA A 81 -2.28 13.27 -3.54
N ASN A 82 -3.10 12.79 -4.47
CA ASN A 82 -4.54 12.93 -4.42
C ASN A 82 -5.16 11.83 -3.57
N ILE A 83 -6.10 12.24 -2.72
CA ILE A 83 -6.80 11.40 -1.75
C ILE A 83 -8.29 11.46 -2.07
N ARG A 84 -8.95 10.30 -2.04
CA ARG A 84 -10.40 10.19 -2.19
C ARG A 84 -11.04 9.69 -0.90
N THR A 85 -12.03 10.41 -0.43
CA THR A 85 -12.99 9.88 0.55
C THR A 85 -13.97 8.97 -0.15
N VAL A 86 -14.09 7.73 0.33
CA VAL A 86 -14.86 6.65 -0.27
C VAL A 86 -16.11 6.41 0.58
N THR A 87 -17.25 6.21 -0.09
CA THR A 87 -18.56 5.94 0.53
C THR A 87 -19.09 4.56 0.14
N ALA A 88 -20.19 4.12 0.73
CA ALA A 88 -20.83 2.85 0.38
C ALA A 88 -21.20 2.75 -1.12
N GLU A 89 -21.43 3.88 -1.79
CA GLU A 89 -21.73 3.94 -3.22
C GLU A 89 -20.53 3.59 -4.11
N ASP A 90 -19.32 3.62 -3.55
CA ASP A 90 -18.10 3.25 -4.26
C ASP A 90 -17.83 1.74 -4.29
N ALA A 91 -18.62 0.93 -3.57
CA ALA A 91 -18.43 -0.53 -3.49
C ALA A 91 -18.32 -1.17 -4.88
N GLY A 92 -17.27 -1.98 -5.09
CA GLY A 92 -16.97 -2.68 -6.33
C GLY A 92 -16.31 -1.83 -7.43
N LYS A 93 -16.06 -0.52 -7.20
CA LYS A 93 -15.43 0.35 -8.20
C LYS A 93 -13.97 -0.05 -8.46
N GLY A 94 -13.66 -0.29 -9.71
CA GLY A 94 -12.34 -0.69 -10.20
C GLY A 94 -12.15 -2.18 -10.33
N LEU A 95 -12.98 -3.01 -9.69
CA LEU A 95 -13.00 -4.46 -9.88
C LEU A 95 -14.23 -4.93 -10.66
N LEU A 96 -15.43 -4.66 -10.16
CA LEU A 96 -16.70 -5.10 -10.77
C LEU A 96 -17.40 -3.99 -11.54
N ARG A 97 -17.12 -2.75 -11.21
CA ARG A 97 -17.72 -1.55 -11.83
C ARG A 97 -16.63 -0.59 -12.28
N PRO A 98 -16.87 0.17 -13.35
CA PRO A 98 -15.96 1.25 -13.74
C PRO A 98 -15.75 2.25 -12.60
N ARG A 99 -14.53 2.82 -12.54
CA ARG A 99 -14.25 4.00 -11.71
C ARG A 99 -14.82 5.24 -12.38
N ASP A 100 -15.29 6.19 -11.58
CA ASP A 100 -15.67 7.54 -11.99
C ASP A 100 -14.63 8.59 -11.52
N TYR A 101 -13.44 8.13 -11.18
CA TYR A 101 -12.30 8.94 -10.73
C TYR A 101 -10.99 8.46 -11.37
N THR A 102 -10.06 9.39 -11.49
CA THR A 102 -8.67 9.19 -11.95
C THR A 102 -7.71 9.84 -10.96
N ASP A 103 -6.41 9.53 -11.09
CA ASP A 103 -5.33 10.19 -10.34
C ASP A 103 -5.53 10.15 -8.81
N VAL A 104 -5.93 8.99 -8.29
CA VAL A 104 -6.16 8.76 -6.86
C VAL A 104 -5.15 7.76 -6.34
N ASP A 105 -4.24 8.21 -5.49
CA ASP A 105 -3.17 7.40 -4.90
C ASP A 105 -3.44 7.04 -3.43
N ALA A 106 -4.46 7.64 -2.79
CA ALA A 106 -4.91 7.26 -1.46
C ALA A 106 -6.43 7.23 -1.35
N LEU A 107 -6.94 6.29 -0.56
CA LEU A 107 -8.36 6.13 -0.25
C LEU A 107 -8.55 6.20 1.26
N ILE A 108 -9.61 6.87 1.72
CA ILE A 108 -10.01 6.91 3.13
C ILE A 108 -11.50 6.64 3.28
N THR A 109 -11.93 5.97 4.34
CA THR A 109 -13.35 5.73 4.65
C THR A 109 -13.58 5.46 6.14
N ASN A 110 -14.79 5.66 6.60
CA ASN A 110 -15.32 5.17 7.87
C ASN A 110 -16.51 4.21 7.66
N VAL A 111 -16.70 3.70 6.44
CA VAL A 111 -17.79 2.77 6.11
C VAL A 111 -17.33 1.34 6.42
N PRO A 112 -18.07 0.59 7.30
CA PRO A 112 -17.77 -0.80 7.59
C PRO A 112 -17.91 -1.71 6.36
N GLY A 113 -17.10 -2.77 6.31
CA GLY A 113 -17.13 -3.77 5.25
C GLY A 113 -16.83 -3.21 3.84
N LEU A 114 -16.07 -2.10 3.75
CA LEU A 114 -15.66 -1.51 2.46
C LEU A 114 -14.13 -1.62 2.31
N PRO A 115 -13.60 -2.65 1.66
CA PRO A 115 -12.17 -2.86 1.54
C PRO A 115 -11.51 -1.82 0.63
N LEU A 116 -10.61 -1.03 1.18
CA LEU A 116 -9.77 -0.08 0.44
C LEU A 116 -8.53 -0.79 -0.08
N THR A 117 -8.28 -0.71 -1.38
CA THR A 117 -7.20 -1.45 -2.04
C THR A 117 -6.28 -0.52 -2.84
N VAL A 118 -4.98 -0.61 -2.58
CA VAL A 118 -3.92 0.06 -3.32
C VAL A 118 -2.92 -0.95 -3.88
N PHE A 119 -2.29 -0.62 -4.99
CA PHE A 119 -1.41 -1.50 -5.76
C PHE A 119 0.06 -1.17 -5.55
N SER A 120 0.90 -2.18 -5.62
CA SER A 120 2.35 -2.00 -5.59
C SER A 120 3.07 -3.04 -6.46
N ALA A 121 4.21 -2.62 -7.00
CA ALA A 121 5.33 -3.44 -7.41
C ALA A 121 6.58 -2.55 -7.23
N ASP A 122 7.16 -2.62 -6.04
CA ASP A 122 8.25 -1.81 -5.47
C ASP A 122 7.83 -0.53 -4.74
N CYS A 123 6.79 0.18 -5.13
CA CYS A 123 6.36 1.38 -4.43
C CYS A 123 5.96 1.09 -2.97
N GLY A 124 6.12 2.06 -2.08
CA GLY A 124 5.63 1.98 -0.71
C GLY A 124 4.10 1.91 -0.66
N THR A 125 3.58 1.14 0.29
CA THR A 125 2.15 1.16 0.65
C THR A 125 2.02 1.39 2.14
N VAL A 126 1.03 2.21 2.54
CA VAL A 126 0.75 2.50 3.94
C VAL A 126 -0.72 2.24 4.22
N LEU A 127 -1.00 1.42 5.22
CA LEU A 127 -2.34 1.22 5.76
C LEU A 127 -2.45 1.99 7.08
N LEU A 128 -3.58 2.70 7.24
CA LEU A 128 -3.88 3.53 8.40
C LEU A 128 -5.18 3.07 9.07
N TYR A 129 -5.22 3.05 10.39
CA TYR A 129 -6.42 2.76 11.17
C TYR A 129 -6.58 3.71 12.34
N ASP A 130 -7.75 4.28 12.48
CA ASP A 130 -8.20 5.05 13.65
C ASP A 130 -9.17 4.19 14.48
N PRO A 131 -8.75 3.62 15.61
CA PRO A 131 -9.63 2.82 16.46
C PRO A 131 -10.67 3.66 17.20
N VAL A 132 -10.44 4.97 17.35
CA VAL A 132 -11.35 5.88 18.09
C VAL A 132 -12.54 6.28 17.22
N HIS A 133 -12.27 6.70 15.99
CA HIS A 133 -13.31 7.18 15.06
C HIS A 133 -13.74 6.13 14.04
N GLN A 134 -13.21 4.90 14.16
CA GLN A 134 -13.48 3.80 13.23
C GLN A 134 -13.31 4.25 11.77
N ALA A 135 -12.11 4.70 11.44
CA ALA A 135 -11.76 5.16 10.11
C ALA A 135 -10.47 4.49 9.63
N ILE A 136 -10.37 4.25 8.32
CA ILE A 136 -9.23 3.60 7.69
C ILE A 136 -8.72 4.39 6.50
N GLY A 137 -7.45 4.17 6.16
CA GLY A 137 -6.81 4.69 4.96
C GLY A 137 -5.91 3.65 4.29
N ALA A 138 -5.87 3.67 2.97
CA ALA A 138 -4.93 2.90 2.16
C ALA A 138 -4.21 3.84 1.20
N VAL A 139 -2.87 3.86 1.24
CA VAL A 139 -2.03 4.85 0.56
C VAL A 139 -1.01 4.14 -0.33
N HIS A 140 -0.95 4.52 -1.59
CA HIS A 140 0.18 4.23 -2.47
C HIS A 140 1.20 5.37 -2.36
N ALA A 141 2.34 5.09 -1.78
CA ALA A 141 3.39 6.05 -1.49
C ALA A 141 4.70 5.72 -2.23
N GLY A 142 4.64 5.70 -3.56
CA GLY A 142 5.82 5.69 -4.42
C GLY A 142 6.65 6.96 -4.21
N TRP A 143 7.88 7.04 -4.78
CA TRP A 143 8.78 8.15 -4.48
C TRP A 143 8.21 9.54 -4.81
N ARG A 144 7.44 9.69 -5.90
CA ARG A 144 6.78 10.96 -6.22
C ARG A 144 5.71 11.34 -5.20
N GLY A 145 4.87 10.38 -4.80
CA GLY A 145 3.86 10.56 -3.76
C GLY A 145 4.51 10.86 -2.40
N CYS A 146 5.60 10.17 -2.07
CA CYS A 146 6.40 10.43 -0.87
C CYS A 146 6.96 11.86 -0.88
N ALA A 147 7.61 12.29 -1.98
CA ALA A 147 8.12 13.67 -2.11
C ALA A 147 6.99 14.72 -2.06
N ALA A 148 5.78 14.38 -2.54
CA ALA A 148 4.61 15.23 -2.46
C ALA A 148 3.90 15.19 -1.08
N GLY A 149 4.37 14.38 -0.12
CA GLY A 149 3.82 14.29 1.24
C GLY A 149 2.47 13.57 1.31
N ILE A 150 2.19 12.58 0.43
CA ILE A 150 0.89 11.92 0.38
C ILE A 150 0.47 11.31 1.72
N VAL A 151 1.42 10.76 2.47
CA VAL A 151 1.14 10.11 3.76
C VAL A 151 0.67 11.14 4.80
N GLU A 152 1.38 12.25 4.96
CA GLU A 152 0.99 13.36 5.87
C GLU A 152 -0.36 13.95 5.45
N LYS A 153 -0.56 14.16 4.15
CA LYS A 153 -1.83 14.66 3.60
C LYS A 153 -2.99 13.70 3.86
N THR A 154 -2.76 12.39 3.81
CA THR A 154 -3.79 11.39 4.11
C THR A 154 -4.17 11.42 5.59
N VAL A 155 -3.20 11.54 6.49
CA VAL A 155 -3.46 11.73 7.93
C VAL A 155 -4.30 13.00 8.17
N ALA A 156 -3.93 14.11 7.52
CA ALA A 156 -4.70 15.36 7.62
C ALA A 156 -6.13 15.22 7.05
N ALA A 157 -6.29 14.49 5.94
CA ALA A 157 -7.61 14.21 5.34
C ALA A 157 -8.49 13.35 6.26
N MET A 158 -7.93 12.34 6.95
CA MET A 158 -8.66 11.57 7.97
C MET A 158 -9.07 12.46 9.14
N GLY A 159 -8.21 13.38 9.58
CA GLY A 159 -8.53 14.39 10.59
C GLY A 159 -9.70 15.28 10.18
N ALA A 160 -9.67 15.79 8.94
CA ALA A 160 -10.71 16.67 8.41
C ALA A 160 -12.05 15.94 8.20
N ALA A 161 -12.03 14.69 7.72
CA ALA A 161 -13.23 13.94 7.38
C ALA A 161 -13.88 13.26 8.60
N TYR A 162 -13.08 12.78 9.56
CA TYR A 162 -13.56 11.89 10.63
C TYR A 162 -13.20 12.37 12.04
N GLY A 163 -12.41 13.45 12.16
CA GLY A 163 -11.91 13.92 13.46
C GLY A 163 -10.74 13.11 14.00
N SER A 164 -10.11 12.29 13.16
CA SER A 164 -8.96 11.46 13.53
C SER A 164 -7.81 12.31 14.07
N ARG A 165 -7.28 11.93 15.24
CA ARG A 165 -6.09 12.57 15.80
C ARG A 165 -4.85 11.76 15.45
N PRO A 166 -3.78 12.36 14.94
CA PRO A 166 -2.57 11.62 14.55
C PRO A 166 -2.00 10.69 15.64
N ALA A 167 -2.07 11.11 16.92
CA ALA A 167 -1.58 10.31 18.04
C ALA A 167 -2.43 9.03 18.31
N ASP A 168 -3.66 8.96 17.80
CA ASP A 168 -4.52 7.79 17.96
C ASP A 168 -4.37 6.80 16.78
N LEU A 169 -3.82 7.25 15.64
CA LEU A 169 -3.67 6.43 14.44
C LEU A 169 -2.64 5.31 14.61
N LEU A 170 -2.95 4.17 14.04
CA LEU A 170 -2.07 3.03 13.84
C LEU A 170 -1.68 2.97 12.35
N ALA A 171 -0.42 2.67 12.06
CA ALA A 171 0.09 2.65 10.69
C ALA A 171 0.97 1.43 10.41
N ALA A 172 0.77 0.80 9.26
CA ALA A 172 1.62 -0.27 8.76
C ALA A 172 2.18 0.08 7.38
N LEU A 173 3.52 0.07 7.26
CA LEU A 173 4.23 0.23 5.99
C LEU A 173 4.58 -1.15 5.44
N GLY A 174 3.95 -1.52 4.33
CA GLY A 174 4.08 -2.83 3.70
C GLY A 174 5.43 -3.07 3.01
N PRO A 175 5.62 -4.29 2.46
CA PRO A 175 6.78 -4.61 1.63
C PRO A 175 6.91 -3.64 0.45
N CYS A 176 8.11 -3.10 0.26
CA CYS A 176 8.44 -2.20 -0.85
C CYS A 176 9.92 -2.36 -1.23
N ILE A 177 10.37 -1.67 -2.26
CA ILE A 177 11.80 -1.68 -2.61
C ILE A 177 12.61 -1.03 -1.48
N GLY A 178 13.60 -1.76 -0.95
CA GLY A 178 14.48 -1.28 0.11
C GLY A 178 15.71 -0.55 -0.42
N PRO A 179 16.47 0.12 0.48
CA PRO A 179 17.69 0.85 0.10
C PRO A 179 18.80 -0.03 -0.49
N CYS A 180 18.72 -1.35 -0.31
CA CYS A 180 19.61 -2.30 -0.97
C CYS A 180 19.44 -2.34 -2.49
N CYS A 181 18.24 -2.02 -3.00
CA CYS A 181 17.86 -2.14 -4.41
C CYS A 181 17.33 -0.84 -5.03
N PHE A 182 16.91 0.15 -4.22
CA PHE A 182 16.38 1.40 -4.74
C PHE A 182 17.50 2.38 -5.07
N GLU A 183 18.28 2.02 -6.10
CA GLU A 183 19.26 2.90 -6.72
C GLU A 183 18.55 3.92 -7.62
N THR A 184 18.94 5.20 -7.50
CA THR A 184 18.34 6.33 -8.21
C THR A 184 19.40 7.31 -8.71
N ASP A 185 19.02 8.19 -9.61
CA ASP A 185 19.76 9.40 -9.94
C ASP A 185 19.53 10.50 -8.92
N GLY A 186 20.06 11.71 -9.15
CA GLY A 186 20.00 12.83 -8.21
C GLY A 186 18.58 13.41 -8.03
N ASP A 187 17.69 13.22 -9.00
CA ASP A 187 16.31 13.74 -8.99
C ASP A 187 15.50 13.28 -7.78
N VAL A 188 15.61 12.00 -7.40
CA VAL A 188 14.88 11.46 -6.23
C VAL A 188 15.41 12.04 -4.92
N PRO A 189 16.73 11.99 -4.62
CA PRO A 189 17.28 12.65 -3.42
C PRO A 189 16.96 14.15 -3.35
N GLU A 190 17.03 14.87 -4.44
CA GLU A 190 16.72 16.31 -4.49
C GLU A 190 15.26 16.57 -4.12
N ALA A 191 14.31 15.82 -4.71
CA ALA A 191 12.90 15.93 -4.38
C ALA A 191 12.63 15.60 -2.90
N MET A 192 13.27 14.57 -2.34
CA MET A 192 13.13 14.22 -0.93
C MET A 192 13.69 15.30 -0.01
N ARG A 193 14.87 15.85 -0.32
CA ARG A 193 15.47 16.95 0.47
C ARG A 193 14.62 18.22 0.42
N ALA A 194 14.07 18.54 -0.73
CA ALA A 194 13.16 19.69 -0.86
C ALA A 194 11.89 19.51 0.01
N ALA A 195 11.38 18.30 0.14
CA ALA A 195 10.17 18.00 0.88
C ALA A 195 10.37 17.85 2.40
N LEU A 196 11.40 17.11 2.83
CA LEU A 196 11.63 16.74 4.22
C LEU A 196 12.87 17.40 4.86
N GLY A 197 13.68 18.12 4.07
CA GLY A 197 14.88 18.79 4.56
C GLY A 197 16.00 17.83 4.97
N ALA A 198 16.83 18.26 5.94
CA ALA A 198 18.06 17.58 6.33
C ALA A 198 17.87 16.18 6.91
N ILE A 199 16.67 15.85 7.43
CA ILE A 199 16.36 14.51 7.97
C ILE A 199 16.55 13.40 6.93
N THR A 200 16.42 13.72 5.65
CA THR A 200 16.57 12.77 4.55
C THR A 200 17.98 12.19 4.45
N ASN A 201 19.00 12.87 4.98
CA ASN A 201 20.37 12.37 4.95
C ASN A 201 20.56 11.05 5.70
N ALA A 202 19.68 10.72 6.65
CA ALA A 202 19.67 9.42 7.33
C ALA A 202 19.12 8.28 6.46
N TYR A 203 18.43 8.61 5.36
CA TYR A 203 17.70 7.67 4.50
C TYR A 203 18.24 7.61 3.08
N ILE A 204 19.29 8.37 2.78
CA ILE A 204 19.90 8.45 1.45
C ILE A 204 21.40 8.20 1.57
N THR A 205 21.86 7.12 0.95
CA THR A 205 23.28 6.75 0.91
C THR A 205 23.83 7.01 -0.48
N VAL A 206 24.97 7.69 -0.57
CA VAL A 206 25.69 7.90 -1.84
C VAL A 206 26.52 6.67 -2.16
N LYS A 207 26.41 6.15 -3.39
CA LYS A 207 27.23 5.04 -3.91
C LYS A 207 27.76 5.39 -5.30
N GLY A 208 29.00 5.87 -5.35
CA GLY A 208 29.59 6.36 -6.60
C GLY A 208 28.76 7.51 -7.17
N PRO A 209 28.34 7.45 -8.46
CA PRO A 209 27.50 8.50 -9.07
C PRO A 209 26.01 8.36 -8.76
N LYS A 210 25.59 7.32 -8.02
CA LYS A 210 24.19 7.01 -7.74
C LYS A 210 23.85 7.15 -6.26
N PHE A 211 22.57 7.06 -5.96
CA PHE A 211 22.01 7.16 -4.61
C PHE A 211 21.17 5.93 -4.31
N HIS A 212 21.23 5.47 -3.08
CA HIS A 212 20.36 4.43 -2.55
C HIS A 212 19.42 5.05 -1.52
N VAL A 213 18.11 4.91 -1.74
CA VAL A 213 17.08 5.62 -0.97
C VAL A 213 16.25 4.62 -0.15
N ASP A 214 16.10 4.88 1.14
CA ASP A 214 15.16 4.17 2.02
C ASP A 214 13.77 4.81 1.92
N LEU A 215 12.97 4.33 0.97
CA LEU A 215 11.62 4.83 0.73
C LEU A 215 10.67 4.55 1.92
N ALA A 216 10.80 3.40 2.57
CA ALA A 216 10.00 3.07 3.74
C ALA A 216 10.33 4.00 4.91
N GLY A 217 11.62 4.23 5.18
CA GLY A 217 12.07 5.16 6.21
C GLY A 217 11.58 6.59 5.99
N LEU A 218 11.61 7.07 4.74
CA LEU A 218 11.07 8.40 4.39
C LEU A 218 9.56 8.51 4.58
N ASN A 219 8.80 7.48 4.18
CA ASN A 219 7.35 7.45 4.44
C ASN A 219 7.04 7.38 5.94
N ARG A 220 7.87 6.67 6.73
CA ARG A 220 7.78 6.68 8.19
C ARG A 220 8.04 8.08 8.77
N GLN A 221 8.98 8.84 8.20
CA GLN A 221 9.21 10.23 8.65
C GLN A 221 7.99 11.13 8.41
N TRP A 222 7.26 10.94 7.31
CA TRP A 222 6.01 11.65 7.09
C TRP A 222 4.94 11.33 8.13
N LEU A 223 4.82 10.07 8.58
CA LEU A 223 3.91 9.69 9.67
C LEU A 223 4.30 10.37 11.00
N LEU A 224 5.59 10.34 11.34
CA LEU A 224 6.10 11.00 12.54
C LEU A 224 5.88 12.52 12.50
N ARG A 225 6.14 13.15 11.35
CA ARG A 225 5.89 14.59 11.14
C ARG A 225 4.40 14.93 11.22
N ALA A 226 3.53 14.05 10.77
CA ALA A 226 2.08 14.19 10.92
C ALA A 226 1.60 14.07 12.37
N GLY A 227 2.45 13.56 13.29
CA GLY A 227 2.17 13.46 14.72
C GLY A 227 1.78 12.05 15.20
N LEU A 228 1.98 11.00 14.39
CA LEU A 228 1.83 9.63 14.86
C LEU A 228 2.93 9.29 15.86
N LEU A 229 2.60 8.47 16.86
CA LEU A 229 3.55 8.00 17.85
C LEU A 229 4.44 6.88 17.25
N PRO A 230 5.75 6.87 17.53
CA PRO A 230 6.68 5.89 16.95
C PRO A 230 6.30 4.43 17.17
N GLU A 231 5.73 4.10 18.34
CA GLU A 231 5.27 2.77 18.74
C GLU A 231 3.98 2.33 18.05
N ARG A 232 3.30 3.25 17.37
CA ARG A 232 2.09 3.00 16.58
C ARG A 232 2.37 2.83 15.09
N ILE A 233 3.65 2.77 14.72
CA ILE A 233 4.08 2.64 13.32
C ILE A 233 4.91 1.38 13.17
N GLU A 234 4.41 0.44 12.38
CA GLU A 234 5.16 -0.75 11.99
C GLU A 234 5.67 -0.65 10.56
N VAL A 235 6.88 -1.12 10.35
CA VAL A 235 7.52 -1.19 9.03
C VAL A 235 7.93 -2.62 8.75
N SER A 236 7.55 -3.16 7.59
CA SER A 236 7.84 -4.56 7.23
C SER A 236 9.33 -4.86 7.12
N GLY A 237 10.14 -3.89 6.67
CA GLY A 237 11.57 -4.09 6.40
C GLY A 237 11.86 -5.06 5.23
N ILE A 238 10.84 -5.51 4.51
CA ILE A 238 10.97 -6.49 3.42
C ILE A 238 11.17 -5.77 2.08
N CYS A 239 12.31 -6.05 1.43
CA CYS A 239 12.59 -5.53 0.09
C CYS A 239 11.96 -6.43 -0.99
N THR A 240 11.04 -5.89 -1.77
CA THR A 240 10.36 -6.60 -2.87
C THR A 240 11.33 -7.05 -3.96
N ALA A 241 12.33 -6.23 -4.29
CA ALA A 241 13.31 -6.54 -5.31
C ALA A 241 14.36 -7.59 -4.86
N CYS A 242 14.58 -7.77 -3.55
CA CYS A 242 15.41 -8.85 -3.01
C CYS A 242 14.66 -10.20 -2.94
N ARG A 243 13.33 -10.15 -2.96
CA ARG A 243 12.46 -11.33 -2.84
C ARG A 243 11.52 -11.47 -4.05
N PRO A 244 12.07 -11.57 -5.29
CA PRO A 244 11.27 -11.75 -6.51
C PRO A 244 10.55 -13.11 -6.54
N ASP A 245 10.93 -14.04 -5.67
CA ASP A 245 10.24 -15.28 -5.39
C ASP A 245 8.88 -15.08 -4.73
N LEU A 246 8.74 -14.01 -3.93
CA LEU A 246 7.50 -13.68 -3.20
C LEU A 246 6.76 -12.46 -3.76
N PHE A 247 7.47 -11.50 -4.36
CA PHE A 247 6.87 -10.23 -4.74
C PHE A 247 7.05 -9.89 -6.21
N TRP A 248 6.09 -9.18 -6.76
CA TRP A 248 6.27 -8.46 -8.01
C TRP A 248 7.20 -7.27 -7.79
N SER A 249 8.19 -7.14 -8.63
CA SER A 249 9.15 -6.04 -8.57
C SER A 249 9.37 -5.44 -9.95
N HIS A 250 9.03 -4.18 -10.12
CA HIS A 250 9.28 -3.44 -11.35
C HIS A 250 10.79 -3.33 -11.64
N ARG A 251 11.60 -3.14 -10.60
CA ARG A 251 13.05 -3.05 -10.70
C ARG A 251 13.67 -4.34 -11.28
N LYS A 252 13.11 -5.50 -10.94
CA LYS A 252 13.63 -6.80 -11.36
C LYS A 252 13.01 -7.33 -12.65
N MET A 253 11.73 -7.05 -12.90
CA MET A 253 10.94 -7.70 -13.96
C MET A 253 10.51 -6.73 -15.07
N GLY A 254 10.68 -5.42 -14.86
CA GLY A 254 10.21 -4.41 -15.80
C GLY A 254 8.69 -4.43 -15.95
N ASP A 255 8.20 -4.19 -17.16
CA ASP A 255 6.76 -4.08 -17.44
C ASP A 255 6.03 -5.42 -17.54
N GLN A 256 6.78 -6.53 -17.67
CA GLN A 256 6.24 -7.90 -17.72
C GLN A 256 5.94 -8.48 -16.34
N ARG A 257 5.46 -7.66 -15.42
CA ARG A 257 5.13 -8.07 -14.05
C ARG A 257 3.65 -7.91 -13.76
N GLY A 258 3.16 -8.70 -12.80
CA GLY A 258 1.91 -8.42 -12.12
C GLY A 258 2.07 -7.32 -11.07
N VAL A 259 1.08 -7.19 -10.19
CA VAL A 259 1.14 -6.34 -9.01
C VAL A 259 0.59 -7.07 -7.77
N GLN A 260 1.13 -6.76 -6.63
CA GLN A 260 0.54 -7.04 -5.33
C GLN A 260 -0.34 -5.87 -4.86
N VAL A 261 -1.16 -6.14 -3.84
CA VAL A 261 -2.02 -5.13 -3.22
C VAL A 261 -1.77 -5.05 -1.71
N ALA A 262 -2.06 -3.87 -1.16
CA ALA A 262 -2.34 -3.69 0.26
C ALA A 262 -3.83 -3.37 0.40
N VAL A 263 -4.49 -4.06 1.32
CA VAL A 263 -5.94 -3.92 1.58
C VAL A 263 -6.20 -3.77 3.06
N ILE A 264 -7.18 -2.94 3.40
CA ILE A 264 -7.70 -2.75 4.75
C ILE A 264 -9.21 -2.51 4.71
N SER A 265 -9.93 -3.04 5.70
CA SER A 265 -11.38 -2.82 5.84
C SER A 265 -11.74 -2.68 7.32
N LEU A 266 -12.74 -1.87 7.63
CA LEU A 266 -13.40 -1.97 8.92
C LEU A 266 -14.24 -3.24 8.98
N LYS A 267 -14.35 -3.85 10.17
CA LYS A 267 -15.27 -4.98 10.38
C LYS A 267 -16.71 -4.53 10.12
N GLU A 268 -17.49 -5.38 9.49
CA GLU A 268 -18.92 -5.18 9.47
C GLU A 268 -19.44 -5.26 10.92
N GLY A 269 -20.31 -4.33 11.30
CA GLY A 269 -20.96 -4.39 12.62
C GLY A 269 -21.75 -5.69 12.75
N LEU A 270 -21.63 -6.33 13.89
CA LEU A 270 -22.50 -7.46 14.29
C LEU A 270 -23.94 -7.01 14.44
#